data_8294ef4004eecd91a783a7668708ee6f
#
_entry.id   8294ef4004eecd91a783a7668708ee6f
#
_cell.length_a   1.000
_cell.length_b   1.000
_cell.length_c   1.000
_cell.angle_alpha   90.00
_cell.angle_beta   90.00
_cell.angle_gamma   90.00
#
_symmetry.space_group_name_H-M   'P 1'
#
loop_
_entity.id
_entity.type
_entity.pdbx_description
1 polymer ?
#
loop_
_entity_poly.entity_id
_entity_poly.type
_entity_poly.pdbx_seq_one_letter_code
_entity_poly.pdbx_strand_id
1 'polypeptide(L)'
;MKQLSLDNPFYEFSKISGKINLNRYKNKITTFYVAEGSIEIELQSEKINLKSGEGLLVSWKCTIKSIFIEPESLAFYVISNKKKEDLIEIIDLGDTVKEEKVNLYKRLANHKKVLKPWGFELWIVCLKDYHVLKKIYMKKGFKCSLQFHEKKYETNFLLSGKAKILKNFHVDKNSTDLEAKEIINDVDLIKDYSKDVDAPYYFTNIPGEVHRVFSLEDYTAYEVSTPELDDVIRIQDDSGRKSGKIISEHKK
;
A
#
# COMPACT_ATOMS: atom_id res chain seq x y z
N MET A 1 3.00 15.61 16.88
CA MET A 1 3.19 14.35 16.12
C MET A 1 4.32 14.54 15.13
N LYS A 2 5.38 13.71 15.15
CA LYS A 2 6.43 13.77 14.13
C LYS A 2 5.78 13.52 12.77
N GLN A 3 6.16 14.32 11.77
CA GLN A 3 5.76 14.12 10.39
C GLN A 3 6.27 12.74 9.96
N LEU A 4 5.35 11.81 9.76
CA LEU A 4 5.66 10.44 9.39
C LEU A 4 5.77 10.40 7.87
N SER A 5 6.96 10.69 7.38
CA SER A 5 7.35 10.50 5.99
C SER A 5 8.27 9.29 5.96
N LEU A 6 7.89 8.29 5.19
CA LEU A 6 8.74 7.15 4.88
C LEU A 6 9.23 7.32 3.45
N ASP A 7 10.46 7.81 3.36
CA ASP A 7 11.16 7.92 2.09
C ASP A 7 11.82 6.58 1.79
N ASN A 8 11.45 5.98 0.68
CA ASN A 8 12.18 4.87 0.09
C ASN A 8 12.63 5.27 -1.34
N PRO A 9 13.50 4.50 -1.99
CA PRO A 9 14.01 4.87 -3.32
C PRO A 9 12.92 4.95 -4.40
N PHE A 10 11.73 4.36 -4.19
CA PHE A 10 10.69 4.24 -5.20
C PHE A 10 9.54 5.23 -5.04
N TYR A 11 9.16 5.54 -3.79
CA TYR A 11 8.05 6.44 -3.48
C TYR A 11 8.22 7.10 -2.11
N GLU A 12 7.53 8.21 -1.94
CA GLU A 12 7.27 8.84 -0.65
C GLU A 12 5.81 8.60 -0.28
N PHE A 13 5.55 8.14 0.94
CA PHE A 13 4.20 7.94 1.47
C PHE A 13 4.04 8.66 2.80
N SER A 14 3.00 9.49 2.93
CA SER A 14 2.75 10.22 4.17
C SER A 14 1.29 10.64 4.33
N LYS A 15 0.92 10.90 5.59
CA LYS A 15 -0.29 11.63 5.93
C LYS A 15 -0.14 13.10 5.51
N ILE A 16 -1.19 13.70 4.97
CA ILE A 16 -1.26 15.13 4.72
C ILE A 16 -1.57 15.82 6.05
N SER A 17 -0.69 16.71 6.50
CA SER A 17 -0.87 17.43 7.78
C SER A 17 -0.05 18.73 7.82
N GLY A 18 -0.55 19.71 8.56
CA GLY A 18 0.15 20.98 8.78
C GLY A 18 0.30 21.86 7.54
N LYS A 19 1.36 22.70 7.53
CA LYS A 19 1.65 23.58 6.38
C LYS A 19 2.15 22.75 5.19
N ILE A 20 1.39 22.79 4.09
CA ILE A 20 1.68 21.99 2.91
C ILE A 20 2.73 22.68 2.05
N ASN A 21 3.82 21.99 1.77
CA ASN A 21 4.86 22.44 0.84
C ASN A 21 4.53 21.94 -0.58
N LEU A 22 3.93 22.79 -1.41
CA LEU A 22 3.51 22.44 -2.76
C LEU A 22 4.68 22.09 -3.70
N ASN A 23 5.89 22.57 -3.43
CA ASN A 23 7.07 22.22 -4.24
C ASN A 23 7.38 20.72 -4.22
N ARG A 24 6.94 20.01 -3.18
CA ARG A 24 7.08 18.56 -3.06
C ARG A 24 6.39 17.80 -4.21
N TYR A 25 5.27 18.31 -4.68
CA TYR A 25 4.45 17.68 -5.73
C TYR A 25 4.83 18.12 -7.16
N LYS A 26 5.62 19.20 -7.27
CA LYS A 26 5.97 19.78 -8.56
C LYS A 26 6.72 18.79 -9.44
N ASN A 27 6.22 18.59 -10.65
CA ASN A 27 6.79 17.65 -11.62
C ASN A 27 6.87 16.19 -11.11
N LYS A 28 5.95 15.79 -10.26
CA LYS A 28 5.86 14.44 -9.68
C LYS A 28 4.51 13.80 -10.00
N ILE A 29 4.52 12.47 -10.10
CA ILE A 29 3.28 11.69 -10.13
C ILE A 29 2.84 11.49 -8.70
N THR A 30 1.64 11.96 -8.38
CA THR A 30 1.12 11.95 -7.01
C THR A 30 -0.28 11.36 -6.96
N THR A 31 -0.48 10.42 -6.05
CA THR A 31 -1.82 9.94 -5.68
C THR A 31 -2.20 10.53 -4.34
N PHE A 32 -3.36 11.19 -4.27
CA PHE A 32 -4.02 11.61 -3.04
C PHE A 32 -5.15 10.63 -2.72
N TYR A 33 -5.41 10.40 -1.44
CA TYR A 33 -6.53 9.59 -0.98
C TYR A 33 -7.08 10.11 0.35
N VAL A 34 -8.40 10.22 0.44
CA VAL A 34 -9.09 10.66 1.64
C VAL A 34 -9.65 9.43 2.37
N ALA A 35 -9.10 9.15 3.54
CA ALA A 35 -9.58 8.07 4.39
C ALA A 35 -10.83 8.48 5.17
N GLU A 36 -10.84 9.72 5.70
CA GLU A 36 -11.92 10.30 6.49
C GLU A 36 -12.02 11.80 6.22
N GLY A 37 -13.24 12.36 6.24
CA GLY A 37 -13.50 13.78 6.00
C GLY A 37 -13.39 14.19 4.54
N SER A 38 -12.77 15.33 4.26
CA SER A 38 -12.65 15.88 2.91
C SER A 38 -11.40 16.77 2.74
N ILE A 39 -10.96 16.87 1.48
CA ILE A 39 -9.92 17.81 1.05
C ILE A 39 -10.33 18.50 -0.26
N GLU A 40 -9.91 19.75 -0.44
CA GLU A 40 -9.98 20.46 -1.71
C GLU A 40 -8.57 20.56 -2.31
N ILE A 41 -8.42 20.19 -3.57
CA ILE A 41 -7.18 20.32 -4.33
C ILE A 41 -7.44 21.25 -5.50
N GLU A 42 -6.78 22.40 -5.52
CA GLU A 42 -6.83 23.33 -6.65
C GLU A 42 -5.73 23.01 -7.63
N LEU A 43 -6.14 22.59 -8.81
CA LEU A 43 -5.27 22.40 -9.98
C LEU A 43 -5.17 23.69 -10.78
N GLN A 44 -4.35 23.69 -11.83
CA GLN A 44 -4.21 24.87 -12.71
C GLN A 44 -5.52 25.29 -13.39
N SER A 45 -6.44 24.36 -13.64
CA SER A 45 -7.68 24.57 -14.42
C SER A 45 -8.95 24.52 -13.59
N GLU A 46 -8.95 23.88 -12.43
CA GLU A 46 -10.14 23.66 -11.62
C GLU A 46 -9.84 23.30 -10.16
N LYS A 47 -10.89 23.32 -9.33
CA LYS A 47 -10.88 22.84 -7.95
C LYS A 47 -11.57 21.50 -7.85
N ILE A 48 -10.95 20.55 -7.19
CA ILE A 48 -11.45 19.20 -6.99
C ILE A 48 -11.66 18.95 -5.51
N ASN A 49 -12.90 18.72 -5.12
CA ASN A 49 -13.26 18.30 -3.77
C ASN A 49 -13.30 16.77 -3.72
N LEU A 50 -12.53 16.18 -2.80
CA LEU A 50 -12.49 14.76 -2.51
C LEU A 50 -13.08 14.51 -1.13
N LYS A 51 -13.92 13.48 -1.04
CA LYS A 51 -14.55 13.01 0.20
C LYS A 51 -13.95 11.66 0.62
N SER A 52 -14.30 11.25 1.82
CA SER A 52 -13.93 9.93 2.35
C SER A 52 -14.18 8.80 1.34
N GLY A 53 -13.17 8.00 1.10
CA GLY A 53 -13.18 6.92 0.10
C GLY A 53 -12.82 7.36 -1.32
N GLU A 54 -12.54 8.62 -1.57
CA GLU A 54 -12.13 9.12 -2.88
C GLU A 54 -10.64 9.45 -2.93
N GLY A 55 -10.07 9.39 -4.13
CA GLY A 55 -8.70 9.79 -4.40
C GLY A 55 -8.56 10.61 -5.68
N LEU A 56 -7.36 11.12 -5.89
CA LEU A 56 -6.97 11.85 -7.08
C LEU A 56 -5.55 11.46 -7.50
N LEU A 57 -5.43 10.92 -8.70
CA LEU A 57 -4.14 10.78 -9.37
C LEU A 57 -3.83 12.07 -10.11
N VAL A 58 -2.66 12.65 -9.86
CA VAL A 58 -2.18 13.86 -10.54
C VAL A 58 -0.88 13.51 -11.25
N SER A 59 -0.84 13.76 -12.55
CA SER A 59 0.35 13.55 -13.36
C SER A 59 1.37 14.67 -13.14
N TRP A 60 2.62 14.41 -13.49
CA TRP A 60 3.69 15.39 -13.42
C TRP A 60 3.49 16.63 -14.33
N LYS A 61 2.59 16.54 -15.33
CA LYS A 61 2.22 17.63 -16.25
C LYS A 61 1.24 18.63 -15.60
N CYS A 62 0.59 18.24 -14.51
CA CYS A 62 -0.43 19.04 -13.86
C CYS A 62 0.16 19.80 -12.66
N THR A 63 -0.18 21.07 -12.54
CA THR A 63 0.26 21.91 -11.42
C THR A 63 -0.80 21.98 -10.34
N ILE A 64 -0.40 21.65 -9.10
CA ILE A 64 -1.23 21.83 -7.90
C ILE A 64 -0.94 23.24 -7.35
N LYS A 65 -1.98 24.07 -7.24
CA LYS A 65 -1.90 25.45 -6.74
C LYS A 65 -2.10 25.54 -5.23
N SER A 66 -3.06 24.75 -4.72
CA SER A 66 -3.34 24.69 -3.28
C SER A 66 -3.93 23.35 -2.89
N ILE A 67 -3.78 22.99 -1.61
CA ILE A 67 -4.45 21.86 -0.98
C ILE A 67 -5.01 22.39 0.34
N PHE A 68 -6.32 22.31 0.49
CA PHE A 68 -7.03 22.62 1.72
C PHE A 68 -7.55 21.34 2.34
N ILE A 69 -7.36 21.18 3.65
CA ILE A 69 -7.78 20.01 4.41
C ILE A 69 -8.80 20.48 5.43
N GLU A 70 -10.02 19.93 5.35
CA GLU A 70 -11.03 20.21 6.38
C GLU A 70 -10.56 19.70 7.75
N PRO A 71 -10.93 20.38 8.85
CA PRO A 71 -10.65 19.91 10.20
C PRO A 71 -11.07 18.44 10.38
N GLU A 72 -10.33 17.70 11.21
CA GLU A 72 -10.56 16.29 11.51
C GLU A 72 -10.43 15.32 10.30
N SER A 73 -10.05 15.82 9.12
CA SER A 73 -9.87 14.96 7.96
C SER A 73 -8.57 14.16 8.04
N LEU A 74 -8.63 12.93 7.54
CA LEU A 74 -7.48 12.04 7.38
C LEU A 74 -7.26 11.76 5.89
N ALA A 75 -6.19 12.30 5.36
CA ALA A 75 -5.81 12.10 3.97
C ALA A 75 -4.34 11.75 3.84
N PHE A 76 -4.02 11.02 2.78
CA PHE A 76 -2.68 10.55 2.46
C PHE A 76 -2.25 11.00 1.06
N TYR A 77 -0.95 11.05 0.84
CA TYR A 77 -0.39 11.14 -0.49
C TYR A 77 0.69 10.07 -0.71
N VAL A 78 0.84 9.67 -1.96
CA VAL A 78 1.95 8.87 -2.46
C VAL A 78 2.59 9.60 -3.62
N ILE A 79 3.88 9.87 -3.54
CA ILE A 79 4.66 10.49 -4.61
C ILE A 79 5.62 9.46 -5.17
N SER A 80 5.59 9.21 -6.47
CA SER A 80 6.56 8.32 -7.11
C SER A 80 7.87 9.04 -7.40
N ASN A 81 8.98 8.37 -7.09
CA ASN A 81 10.34 8.85 -7.36
C ASN A 81 10.89 8.40 -8.72
N LYS A 82 10.15 7.55 -9.44
CA LYS A 82 10.56 7.00 -10.74
C LYS A 82 10.58 8.09 -11.83
N LYS A 83 11.35 7.83 -12.89
CA LYS A 83 11.45 8.68 -14.08
C LYS A 83 10.07 8.85 -14.73
N LYS A 84 9.84 10.03 -15.28
CA LYS A 84 8.57 10.41 -15.93
C LYS A 84 8.37 9.64 -17.23
N GLU A 85 7.17 9.11 -17.39
CA GLU A 85 6.67 8.59 -18.66
C GLU A 85 5.67 9.59 -19.27
N ASP A 86 5.50 9.58 -20.56
CA ASP A 86 4.59 10.53 -21.25
C ASP A 86 3.13 10.32 -20.86
N LEU A 87 2.74 9.09 -20.61
CA LEU A 87 1.42 8.70 -20.15
C LEU A 87 1.53 7.80 -18.91
N ILE A 88 0.62 7.99 -17.97
CA ILE A 88 0.49 7.13 -16.79
C ILE A 88 -0.53 6.07 -17.11
N GLU A 89 -0.15 4.80 -16.97
CA GLU A 89 -1.05 3.67 -17.15
C GLU A 89 -1.59 3.20 -15.80
N ILE A 90 -2.90 3.21 -15.67
CA ILE A 90 -3.61 2.59 -14.54
C ILE A 90 -3.99 1.18 -14.97
N ILE A 91 -3.59 0.19 -14.18
CA ILE A 91 -4.08 -1.17 -14.35
C ILE A 91 -5.46 -1.25 -13.70
N ASP A 92 -6.50 -1.37 -14.53
CA ASP A 92 -7.82 -1.76 -14.03
C ASP A 92 -7.81 -3.26 -13.77
N LEU A 93 -8.01 -3.60 -12.51
CA LEU A 93 -8.02 -4.98 -12.03
C LEU A 93 -9.42 -5.62 -12.10
N GLY A 94 -10.31 -5.07 -12.93
CA GLY A 94 -11.59 -5.65 -13.26
C GLY A 94 -11.48 -7.01 -13.98
N ASP A 95 -12.62 -7.56 -14.44
CA ASP A 95 -12.68 -8.88 -15.11
C ASP A 95 -11.92 -8.90 -16.45
N THR A 96 -11.76 -7.74 -17.07
CA THR A 96 -10.86 -7.52 -18.22
C THR A 96 -9.81 -6.52 -17.81
N VAL A 97 -8.54 -6.91 -17.89
CA VAL A 97 -7.42 -5.96 -17.68
C VAL A 97 -7.56 -4.86 -18.73
N LYS A 98 -8.06 -3.70 -18.31
CA LYS A 98 -8.09 -2.50 -19.14
C LYS A 98 -7.01 -1.56 -18.63
N GLU A 99 -6.09 -1.20 -19.50
CA GLU A 99 -5.13 -0.15 -19.23
C GLU A 99 -5.80 1.19 -19.58
N GLU A 100 -5.91 2.07 -18.60
CA GLU A 100 -6.38 3.43 -18.81
C GLU A 100 -5.22 4.40 -18.76
N LYS A 101 -5.11 5.25 -19.78
CA LYS A 101 -4.04 6.23 -19.90
C LYS A 101 -4.48 7.57 -19.34
N VAL A 102 -3.71 8.11 -18.39
CA VAL A 102 -3.98 9.39 -17.75
C VAL A 102 -2.97 10.43 -18.20
N ASN A 103 -3.46 11.55 -18.73
CA ASN A 103 -2.61 12.64 -19.21
C ASN A 103 -2.34 13.70 -18.11
N LEU A 104 -3.38 14.25 -17.48
CA LEU A 104 -3.23 15.32 -16.49
C LEU A 104 -3.59 14.86 -15.07
N TYR A 105 -4.81 14.41 -14.87
CA TYR A 105 -5.28 13.89 -13.57
C TYR A 105 -6.47 12.96 -13.77
N LYS A 106 -6.78 12.17 -12.76
CA LYS A 106 -7.96 11.29 -12.71
C LYS A 106 -8.48 11.17 -11.28
N ARG A 107 -9.81 11.37 -11.11
CA ARG A 107 -10.50 11.02 -9.86
C ARG A 107 -10.58 9.51 -9.70
N LEU A 108 -10.29 9.03 -8.51
CA LEU A 108 -10.32 7.63 -8.11
C LEU A 108 -11.47 7.44 -7.12
N ALA A 109 -12.57 6.87 -7.54
CA ALA A 109 -13.78 6.67 -6.72
C ALA A 109 -14.26 5.23 -6.71
N ASN A 110 -14.03 4.48 -7.79
CA ASN A 110 -14.43 3.09 -7.90
C ASN A 110 -13.25 2.18 -7.58
N HIS A 111 -13.20 1.66 -6.35
CA HIS A 111 -12.12 0.82 -5.89
C HIS A 111 -12.52 -0.65 -5.96
N LYS A 112 -11.59 -1.50 -6.40
CA LYS A 112 -11.81 -2.94 -6.43
C LYS A 112 -11.62 -3.52 -5.03
N LYS A 113 -12.65 -4.20 -4.53
CA LYS A 113 -12.57 -4.99 -3.30
C LYS A 113 -12.21 -6.43 -3.63
N VAL A 114 -11.11 -6.92 -3.05
CA VAL A 114 -10.62 -8.29 -3.18
C VAL A 114 -10.80 -8.99 -1.83
N LEU A 115 -11.64 -10.02 -1.79
CA LEU A 115 -11.86 -10.80 -0.57
C LEU A 115 -10.65 -11.69 -0.29
N LYS A 116 -10.28 -11.77 0.97
CA LYS A 116 -9.19 -12.60 1.49
C LYS A 116 -9.71 -13.47 2.63
N PRO A 117 -9.08 -14.61 2.92
CA PRO A 117 -9.49 -15.46 4.04
C PRO A 117 -9.52 -14.72 5.38
N TRP A 118 -8.67 -13.70 5.53
CA TRP A 118 -8.52 -12.90 6.74
C TRP A 118 -9.34 -11.59 6.74
N GLY A 119 -9.99 -11.21 5.63
CA GLY A 119 -10.75 -9.97 5.49
C GLY A 119 -10.83 -9.49 4.05
N PHE A 120 -10.27 -8.34 3.73
CA PHE A 120 -10.25 -7.85 2.35
C PHE A 120 -9.13 -6.82 2.11
N GLU A 121 -8.79 -6.68 0.84
CA GLU A 121 -8.03 -5.55 0.29
C GLU A 121 -8.97 -4.67 -0.55
N LEU A 122 -8.88 -3.35 -0.37
CA LEU A 122 -9.49 -2.38 -1.27
C LEU A 122 -8.39 -1.75 -2.11
N TRP A 123 -8.38 -2.03 -3.39
CA TRP A 123 -7.37 -1.54 -4.32
C TRP A 123 -7.76 -0.15 -4.78
N ILE A 124 -7.06 0.86 -4.29
CA ILE A 124 -7.36 2.28 -4.55
C ILE A 124 -6.81 2.70 -5.90
N VAL A 125 -5.56 2.38 -6.17
CA VAL A 125 -4.91 2.59 -7.47
C VAL A 125 -3.78 1.59 -7.67
N CYS A 126 -3.59 1.16 -8.91
CA CYS A 126 -2.43 0.43 -9.35
C CYS A 126 -1.84 1.13 -10.58
N LEU A 127 -0.71 1.78 -10.42
CA LEU A 127 0.03 2.43 -11.49
C LEU A 127 1.12 1.48 -11.96
N LYS A 128 1.06 1.05 -13.23
CA LYS A 128 1.88 -0.01 -13.82
C LYS A 128 3.37 0.11 -13.51
N ASP A 129 3.92 1.31 -13.58
CA ASP A 129 5.36 1.54 -13.46
C ASP A 129 5.76 2.35 -12.23
N TYR A 130 4.83 2.68 -11.34
CA TYR A 130 5.05 3.65 -10.27
C TYR A 130 4.78 3.10 -8.89
N HIS A 131 3.51 2.97 -8.50
CA HIS A 131 3.12 2.49 -7.19
C HIS A 131 1.71 1.88 -7.18
N VAL A 132 1.46 1.12 -6.16
CA VAL A 132 0.14 0.60 -5.80
C VAL A 132 -0.24 1.17 -4.45
N LEU A 133 -1.50 1.57 -4.26
CA LEU A 133 -2.06 1.96 -2.98
C LEU A 133 -3.29 1.09 -2.68
N LYS A 134 -3.29 0.46 -1.52
CA LYS A 134 -4.40 -0.38 -1.04
C LYS A 134 -4.78 0.00 0.38
N LYS A 135 -6.06 -0.21 0.73
CA LYS A 135 -6.51 -0.34 2.11
C LYS A 135 -6.67 -1.81 2.44
N ILE A 136 -6.16 -2.23 3.58
CA ILE A 136 -6.24 -3.59 4.09
C ILE A 136 -7.12 -3.58 5.34
N TYR A 137 -8.08 -4.50 5.39
CA TYR A 137 -8.84 -4.81 6.58
C TYR A 137 -8.66 -6.28 6.93
N MET A 138 -8.24 -6.56 8.16
CA MET A 138 -8.07 -7.91 8.69
C MET A 138 -8.86 -8.05 9.99
N LYS A 139 -9.66 -9.10 10.10
CA LYS A 139 -10.43 -9.39 11.31
C LYS A 139 -9.51 -9.84 12.43
N LYS A 140 -9.88 -9.52 13.66
CA LYS A 140 -9.22 -10.01 14.87
C LYS A 140 -9.03 -11.54 14.83
N GLY A 141 -7.85 -11.99 15.23
CA GLY A 141 -7.50 -13.42 15.29
C GLY A 141 -7.05 -14.02 13.95
N PHE A 142 -7.11 -13.27 12.86
CA PHE A 142 -6.64 -13.71 11.54
C PHE A 142 -5.21 -13.24 11.26
N LYS A 143 -4.58 -13.89 10.29
CA LYS A 143 -3.22 -13.56 9.84
C LYS A 143 -3.12 -13.69 8.31
N CYS A 144 -2.22 -12.92 7.72
CA CYS A 144 -1.84 -13.13 6.33
C CYS A 144 -0.89 -14.33 6.20
N SER A 145 -0.55 -14.73 4.97
CA SER A 145 0.51 -15.71 4.73
C SER A 145 1.83 -15.25 5.32
N LEU A 146 2.65 -16.21 5.74
CA LEU A 146 4.06 -15.98 5.94
C LEU A 146 4.70 -16.00 4.56
N GLN A 147 5.31 -14.89 4.18
CA GLN A 147 5.72 -14.64 2.79
C GLN A 147 6.91 -13.71 2.71
N PHE A 148 7.51 -13.67 1.55
CA PHE A 148 8.46 -12.63 1.15
C PHE A 148 8.23 -12.25 -0.32
N HIS A 149 8.91 -11.21 -0.75
CA HIS A 149 8.91 -10.72 -2.12
C HIS A 149 10.33 -10.71 -2.66
N GLU A 150 10.53 -11.04 -3.94
CA GLU A 150 11.85 -10.98 -4.56
C GLU A 150 12.22 -9.56 -5.02
N LYS A 151 11.22 -8.76 -5.41
CA LYS A 151 11.40 -7.44 -6.03
C LYS A 151 10.60 -6.34 -5.34
N LYS A 152 9.41 -6.71 -4.82
CA LYS A 152 8.44 -5.76 -4.28
C LYS A 152 8.94 -5.13 -2.98
N TYR A 153 8.93 -3.82 -2.94
CA TYR A 153 8.96 -3.02 -1.72
C TYR A 153 7.53 -2.71 -1.30
N GLU A 154 7.22 -2.85 -0.02
CA GLU A 154 5.93 -2.41 0.51
C GLU A 154 6.08 -1.70 1.86
N THR A 155 5.29 -0.65 2.03
CA THR A 155 5.20 0.12 3.26
C THR A 155 3.77 0.07 3.75
N ASN A 156 3.60 -0.34 4.99
CA ASN A 156 2.31 -0.43 5.65
C ASN A 156 2.18 0.66 6.72
N PHE A 157 1.06 1.35 6.71
CA PHE A 157 0.63 2.24 7.78
C PHE A 157 -0.58 1.64 8.49
N LEU A 158 -0.36 1.11 9.69
CA LEU A 158 -1.43 0.67 10.58
C LEU A 158 -2.17 1.90 11.09
N LEU A 159 -3.42 2.07 10.64
CA LEU A 159 -4.28 3.18 11.02
C LEU A 159 -5.02 2.91 12.31
N SER A 160 -5.57 1.69 12.48
CA SER A 160 -6.34 1.31 13.66
C SER A 160 -6.15 -0.17 14.01
N GLY A 161 -6.32 -0.51 15.29
CA GLY A 161 -6.20 -1.85 15.83
C GLY A 161 -4.81 -2.15 16.35
N LYS A 162 -4.58 -3.43 16.67
CA LYS A 162 -3.32 -3.99 17.16
C LYS A 162 -2.89 -5.17 16.33
N ALA A 163 -1.61 -5.32 16.13
CA ALA A 163 -1.05 -6.44 15.37
C ALA A 163 0.24 -6.98 16.00
N LYS A 164 0.47 -8.27 15.80
CA LYS A 164 1.80 -8.85 15.93
C LYS A 164 2.41 -8.90 14.53
N ILE A 165 3.56 -8.27 14.36
CA ILE A 165 4.28 -8.21 13.09
C ILE A 165 5.54 -9.04 13.22
N LEU A 166 5.65 -10.07 12.38
CA LEU A 166 6.89 -10.82 12.19
C LEU A 166 7.61 -10.19 11.00
N LYS A 167 8.88 -9.82 11.19
CA LYS A 167 9.76 -9.24 10.17
C LYS A 167 11.24 -9.27 10.62
N ASN A 168 12.13 -8.66 9.83
CA ASN A 168 13.58 -8.60 10.03
C ASN A 168 14.30 -9.96 9.87
N PHE A 169 13.62 -10.93 9.26
CA PHE A 169 14.22 -12.17 8.84
C PHE A 169 14.39 -12.18 7.33
N HIS A 170 15.60 -12.41 6.84
CA HIS A 170 15.91 -12.39 5.41
C HIS A 170 16.21 -13.80 4.92
N VAL A 171 15.55 -14.19 3.84
CA VAL A 171 15.89 -15.38 3.08
C VAL A 171 16.92 -15.00 2.02
N ASP A 172 18.06 -15.65 2.00
CA ASP A 172 19.01 -15.52 0.90
C ASP A 172 18.33 -16.07 -0.37
N LYS A 173 18.55 -15.40 -1.51
CA LYS A 173 18.04 -15.83 -2.82
C LYS A 173 18.45 -17.26 -3.20
N ASN A 174 19.47 -17.80 -2.53
CA ASN A 174 19.93 -19.17 -2.69
C ASN A 174 19.39 -20.12 -1.61
N SER A 175 18.64 -19.62 -0.61
CA SER A 175 18.03 -20.46 0.42
C SER A 175 16.92 -21.29 -0.22
N THR A 176 16.92 -22.58 0.06
CA THR A 176 15.85 -23.46 -0.38
C THR A 176 14.59 -23.20 0.46
N ASP A 177 13.40 -23.46 -0.10
CA ASP A 177 12.12 -23.43 0.64
C ASP A 177 12.16 -24.26 1.95
N LEU A 178 13.08 -25.21 2.05
CA LEU A 178 13.31 -26.08 3.20
C LEU A 178 13.95 -25.33 4.37
N GLU A 179 14.99 -24.53 4.14
CA GLU A 179 15.66 -23.74 5.20
C GLU A 179 14.72 -22.70 5.79
N ALA A 180 13.93 -22.04 4.95
CA ALA A 180 12.91 -21.11 5.39
C ALA A 180 11.83 -21.81 6.23
N LYS A 181 11.42 -23.03 5.88
CA LYS A 181 10.45 -23.84 6.63
C LYS A 181 11.00 -24.38 7.96
N GLU A 182 12.27 -24.74 8.02
CA GLU A 182 12.91 -25.19 9.27
C GLU A 182 12.97 -24.06 10.31
N ILE A 183 13.35 -22.87 9.89
CA ILE A 183 13.42 -21.68 10.75
C ILE A 183 12.03 -21.29 11.28
N ILE A 184 10.98 -21.48 10.48
CA ILE A 184 9.60 -21.13 10.85
C ILE A 184 8.99 -22.11 11.87
N ASN A 185 9.49 -23.33 11.92
CA ASN A 185 9.08 -24.30 12.95
C ASN A 185 9.79 -24.07 14.30
N ASP A 186 10.79 -23.20 14.33
CA ASP A 186 11.45 -22.78 15.57
C ASP A 186 10.63 -21.66 16.24
N VAL A 187 9.90 -22.02 17.29
CA VAL A 187 9.01 -21.13 18.05
C VAL A 187 9.78 -19.96 18.68
N ASP A 188 11.03 -20.16 19.06
CA ASP A 188 11.86 -19.15 19.69
C ASP A 188 12.33 -18.12 18.65
N LEU A 189 12.72 -18.55 17.45
CA LEU A 189 13.04 -17.65 16.33
C LEU A 189 11.85 -16.78 15.93
N ILE A 190 10.64 -17.36 15.83
CA ILE A 190 9.43 -16.58 15.55
C ILE A 190 9.20 -15.50 16.61
N LYS A 191 9.47 -15.80 17.87
CA LYS A 191 9.29 -14.87 18.97
C LYS A 191 10.29 -13.72 18.91
N ASP A 192 11.54 -13.99 18.59
CA ASP A 192 12.60 -12.98 18.49
C ASP A 192 12.40 -12.02 17.31
N TYR A 193 11.77 -12.49 16.21
CA TYR A 193 11.46 -11.69 15.04
C TYR A 193 10.05 -11.08 15.04
N SER A 194 9.27 -11.26 16.12
CA SER A 194 7.91 -10.74 16.24
C SER A 194 7.83 -9.57 17.20
N LYS A 195 7.03 -8.57 16.84
CA LYS A 195 6.75 -7.41 17.67
C LYS A 195 5.26 -7.11 17.70
N ASP A 196 4.72 -6.91 18.90
CA ASP A 196 3.37 -6.37 19.07
C ASP A 196 3.40 -4.85 18.89
N VAL A 197 2.47 -4.33 18.11
CA VAL A 197 2.36 -2.91 17.77
C VAL A 197 0.92 -2.43 17.88
N ASP A 198 0.78 -1.19 18.34
CA ASP A 198 -0.49 -0.46 18.39
C ASP A 198 -0.51 0.60 17.29
N ALA A 199 -1.70 0.88 16.74
CA ALA A 199 -1.89 2.00 15.83
C ALA A 199 -1.70 3.35 16.54
N PRO A 200 -1.14 4.38 15.87
CA PRO A 200 -0.60 4.35 14.51
C PRO A 200 0.83 3.79 14.45
N TYR A 201 1.08 2.91 13.51
CA TYR A 201 2.42 2.31 13.35
C TYR A 201 2.79 2.15 11.87
N TYR A 202 4.07 2.36 11.54
CA TYR A 202 4.63 2.12 10.21
C TYR A 202 5.62 0.99 10.22
N PHE A 203 5.59 0.21 9.15
CA PHE A 203 6.65 -0.75 8.86
C PHE A 203 6.82 -0.92 7.34
N THR A 204 8.04 -1.23 6.93
CA THR A 204 8.38 -1.49 5.53
C THR A 204 8.94 -2.89 5.43
N ASN A 205 8.51 -3.64 4.42
CA ASN A 205 9.08 -4.92 4.04
C ASN A 205 9.88 -4.71 2.75
N ILE A 206 11.15 -5.10 2.78
CA ILE A 206 12.05 -5.01 1.64
C ILE A 206 12.15 -6.36 0.91
N PRO A 207 12.64 -6.40 -0.35
CA PRO A 207 12.89 -7.65 -1.04
C PRO A 207 13.73 -8.63 -0.23
N GLY A 208 13.30 -9.90 -0.19
CA GLY A 208 13.92 -10.97 0.59
C GLY A 208 13.52 -11.01 2.06
N GLU A 209 12.84 -9.97 2.59
CA GLU A 209 12.41 -9.96 3.99
C GLU A 209 11.15 -10.79 4.20
N VAL A 210 11.27 -11.84 5.01
CA VAL A 210 10.12 -12.66 5.41
C VAL A 210 9.27 -11.89 6.42
N HIS A 211 7.98 -11.84 6.15
CA HIS A 211 7.06 -11.09 6.99
C HIS A 211 5.68 -11.74 7.10
N ARG A 212 5.01 -11.44 8.20
CA ARG A 212 3.62 -11.82 8.48
C ARG A 212 2.98 -10.81 9.41
N VAL A 213 1.73 -10.50 9.18
CA VAL A 213 0.88 -9.75 10.11
C VAL A 213 -0.14 -10.69 10.73
N PHE A 214 -0.23 -10.68 12.03
CA PHE A 214 -1.28 -11.33 12.83
C PHE A 214 -2.10 -10.24 13.52
N SER A 215 -3.39 -10.21 13.29
CA SER A 215 -4.31 -9.20 13.82
C SER A 215 -4.74 -9.57 15.25
N LEU A 216 -4.30 -8.78 16.23
CA LEU A 216 -4.67 -8.94 17.64
C LEU A 216 -6.01 -8.26 17.96
N GLU A 217 -6.36 -7.22 17.21
CA GLU A 217 -7.66 -6.55 17.15
C GLU A 217 -8.03 -6.35 15.69
N ASP A 218 -9.25 -5.90 15.38
CA ASP A 218 -9.61 -5.55 14.01
C ASP A 218 -8.60 -4.53 13.45
N TYR A 219 -7.95 -4.91 12.37
CA TYR A 219 -6.81 -4.22 11.80
C TYR A 219 -7.21 -3.47 10.55
N THR A 220 -6.88 -2.19 10.50
CA THR A 220 -6.97 -1.39 9.27
C THR A 220 -5.63 -0.75 8.96
N ALA A 221 -5.12 -0.99 7.76
CA ALA A 221 -3.88 -0.38 7.29
C ALA A 221 -3.99 0.12 5.85
N TYR A 222 -3.09 1.03 5.48
CA TYR A 222 -2.82 1.40 4.10
C TYR A 222 -1.47 0.87 3.68
N GLU A 223 -1.44 0.12 2.58
CA GLU A 223 -0.23 -0.42 1.96
C GLU A 223 0.09 0.38 0.72
N VAL A 224 1.31 0.89 0.65
CA VAL A 224 1.91 1.40 -0.58
C VAL A 224 3.02 0.46 -0.99
N SER A 225 3.06 0.09 -2.25
CA SER A 225 4.10 -0.79 -2.77
C SER A 225 4.55 -0.40 -4.17
N THR A 226 5.69 -0.93 -4.58
CA THR A 226 6.08 -1.02 -5.99
C THR A 226 5.11 -1.91 -6.76
N PRO A 227 5.03 -1.83 -8.11
CA PRO A 227 3.93 -2.43 -8.88
C PRO A 227 4.02 -3.95 -9.12
N GLU A 228 4.94 -4.66 -8.48
CA GLU A 228 5.13 -6.10 -8.60
C GLU A 228 4.03 -6.89 -7.88
N LEU A 229 2.82 -6.93 -8.46
CA LEU A 229 1.60 -7.43 -7.80
C LEU A 229 1.59 -8.94 -7.57
N ASP A 230 2.22 -9.69 -8.46
CA ASP A 230 2.24 -11.16 -8.44
C ASP A 230 3.48 -11.73 -7.75
N ASP A 231 4.36 -10.85 -7.26
CA ASP A 231 5.60 -11.18 -6.55
C ASP A 231 5.33 -11.49 -5.08
N VAL A 232 4.67 -12.61 -4.84
CA VAL A 232 4.38 -13.13 -3.48
C VAL A 232 4.82 -14.57 -3.39
N ILE A 233 5.88 -14.82 -2.64
CA ILE A 233 6.35 -16.18 -2.34
C ILE A 233 5.85 -16.55 -0.95
N ARG A 234 4.92 -17.52 -0.90
CA ARG A 234 4.31 -17.98 0.35
C ARG A 234 5.05 -19.19 0.91
N ILE A 235 5.62 -19.00 2.08
CA ILE A 235 6.31 -20.05 2.83
C ILE A 235 5.29 -20.89 3.61
N GLN A 236 4.32 -20.20 4.25
CA GLN A 236 3.23 -20.82 4.97
C GLN A 236 1.94 -20.04 4.74
N ASP A 237 0.86 -20.74 4.42
CA ASP A 237 -0.47 -20.15 4.24
C ASP A 237 -1.53 -21.05 4.86
N ASP A 238 -2.26 -20.55 5.84
CA ASP A 238 -3.27 -21.32 6.58
C ASP A 238 -4.50 -21.67 5.72
N SER A 239 -4.65 -21.01 4.57
CA SER A 239 -5.74 -21.22 3.61
C SER A 239 -5.32 -22.07 2.40
N GLY A 240 -4.08 -22.57 2.39
CA GLY A 240 -3.55 -23.42 1.32
C GLY A 240 -3.34 -22.70 -0.02
N ARG A 241 -3.23 -21.35 -0.03
CA ARG A 241 -2.96 -20.58 -1.23
C ARG A 241 -1.52 -20.81 -1.71
N LYS A 242 -1.35 -20.95 -3.01
CA LYS A 242 -0.03 -21.05 -3.65
C LYS A 242 0.64 -19.67 -3.78
N SER A 243 1.94 -19.67 -4.08
CA SER A 243 2.66 -18.43 -4.43
C SER A 243 2.10 -17.75 -5.68
N GLY A 244 2.36 -16.45 -5.82
CA GLY A 244 1.86 -15.61 -6.90
C GLY A 244 0.39 -15.20 -6.73
N LYS A 245 -0.20 -14.74 -7.83
CA LYS A 245 -1.58 -14.27 -7.89
C LYS A 245 -2.58 -15.42 -7.72
N ILE A 246 -3.53 -15.24 -6.83
CA ILE A 246 -4.65 -16.17 -6.65
C ILE A 246 -5.82 -15.70 -7.52
N ILE A 247 -5.98 -16.33 -8.68
CA ILE A 247 -7.00 -15.93 -9.69
C ILE A 247 -8.41 -15.91 -9.10
N SER A 248 -8.76 -16.87 -8.25
CA SER A 248 -10.10 -16.94 -7.63
C SER A 248 -10.43 -15.75 -6.72
N GLU A 249 -9.43 -15.12 -6.09
CA GLU A 249 -9.63 -13.95 -5.25
C GLU A 249 -9.92 -12.68 -6.08
N HIS A 250 -9.56 -12.69 -7.37
CA HIS A 250 -9.74 -11.57 -8.29
C HIS A 250 -10.96 -11.72 -9.22
N LYS A 251 -11.68 -12.83 -9.15
CA LYS A 251 -12.98 -12.98 -9.83
C LYS A 251 -14.06 -12.24 -9.05
N LYS A 252 -14.99 -11.63 -9.75
CA LYS A 252 -16.20 -11.05 -9.15
C LYS A 252 -17.16 -12.14 -8.71
#